data_ffa862d5f74b07792c6777e5e62f1427
#
_entry.id   ffa862d5f74b07792c6777e5e62f1427
#
_cell.length_a   1.000
_cell.length_b   1.000
_cell.length_c   1.000
_cell.angle_alpha   90.00
_cell.angle_beta   90.00
_cell.angle_gamma   90.00
#
_symmetry.space_group_name_H-M   'P 1'
#
loop_
_entity.id
_entity.type
_entity.pdbx_description
1 polymer ?
#
loop_
_entity_poly.entity_id
_entity_poly.type
_entity_poly.pdbx_seq_one_letter_code
_entity_poly.pdbx_strand_id
1 'polypeptide(L)'
;WLNIKNGKYKKADNPQFNDLDTRFPGTYIKTTGDKIVEQYLDDDLDETLRVDDEFNQGSFLLASLVPTTYERVSTMGTATLWKMIMLAWSYKYNLAIPAKQDKTDFVGGLSRLIKVGYSTSVLKLDFSSLYPSIQLVHDVFPDCDVTGAMKGLLGYFRNSRIMYKQLAEKFEKTDPKKSKSYDRKQLPIKI
;
A
#
# COMPACT_ATOMS: atom_id res chain seq x y z
N TRP A 1 -7.02 2.65 -13.17
CA TRP A 1 -7.74 3.43 -12.17
C TRP A 1 -7.14 4.82 -11.98
N LEU A 2 -5.83 4.93 -11.79
CA LEU A 2 -5.13 6.22 -11.66
C LEU A 2 -5.26 7.10 -12.91
N ASN A 3 -5.12 6.50 -14.07
CA ASN A 3 -5.24 7.21 -15.33
C ASN A 3 -6.68 7.67 -15.59
N ILE A 4 -7.67 6.87 -15.23
CA ILE A 4 -9.09 7.26 -15.29
C ILE A 4 -9.33 8.44 -14.34
N LYS A 5 -8.85 8.37 -13.10
CA LYS A 5 -9.00 9.43 -12.11
C LYS A 5 -8.36 10.74 -12.56
N ASN A 6 -7.23 10.70 -13.25
CA ASN A 6 -6.52 11.88 -13.74
C ASN A 6 -6.97 12.32 -15.15
N GLY A 7 -7.95 11.67 -15.74
CA GLY A 7 -8.42 11.94 -17.09
C GLY A 7 -7.40 11.68 -18.21
N LYS A 8 -6.30 10.99 -17.90
CA LYS A 8 -5.20 10.73 -18.85
C LYS A 8 -5.36 9.42 -19.61
N TYR A 9 -6.18 8.51 -19.12
CA TYR A 9 -6.44 7.23 -19.77
C TYR A 9 -7.91 7.09 -20.06
N LYS A 10 -8.20 6.71 -21.29
CA LYS A 10 -9.53 6.27 -21.72
C LYS A 10 -9.36 4.90 -22.33
N LYS A 11 -10.15 3.93 -21.90
CA LYS A 11 -10.30 2.66 -22.58
C LYS A 11 -10.81 2.93 -23.99
N ALA A 12 -10.45 2.08 -24.95
CA ALA A 12 -10.90 2.25 -26.33
C ALA A 12 -12.42 2.44 -26.34
N ASP A 13 -12.86 3.58 -26.86
CA ASP A 13 -14.27 3.92 -26.96
C ASP A 13 -14.82 3.28 -28.22
N ASN A 14 -15.23 2.01 -28.11
CA ASN A 14 -15.75 1.26 -29.21
C ASN A 14 -17.24 0.95 -28.99
N PRO A 15 -18.14 1.74 -29.56
CA PRO A 15 -19.58 1.57 -29.38
C PRO A 15 -20.10 0.18 -29.86
N GLN A 16 -19.40 -0.44 -30.82
CA GLN A 16 -19.76 -1.77 -31.30
C GLN A 16 -19.54 -2.86 -30.28
N PHE A 17 -18.73 -2.61 -29.26
CA PHE A 17 -18.52 -3.57 -28.17
C PHE A 17 -19.81 -3.86 -27.38
N ASN A 18 -20.70 -2.88 -27.28
CA ASN A 18 -21.98 -3.04 -26.59
C ASN A 18 -22.93 -4.01 -27.30
N ASP A 19 -22.68 -4.28 -28.59
CA ASP A 19 -23.48 -5.21 -29.38
C ASP A 19 -23.02 -6.67 -29.24
N LEU A 20 -21.90 -6.90 -28.57
CA LEU A 20 -21.38 -8.25 -28.32
C LEU A 20 -22.13 -8.89 -27.15
N ASP A 21 -22.67 -10.07 -27.38
CA ASP A 21 -23.28 -10.86 -26.30
C ASP A 21 -22.24 -11.61 -25.49
N THR A 22 -21.78 -10.96 -24.42
CA THR A 22 -20.76 -11.50 -23.53
C THR A 22 -21.21 -12.74 -22.74
N ARG A 23 -22.50 -13.11 -22.79
CA ARG A 23 -23.01 -14.34 -22.17
C ARG A 23 -22.63 -15.59 -22.95
N PHE A 24 -22.27 -15.44 -24.23
CA PHE A 24 -21.89 -16.53 -25.10
C PHE A 24 -20.54 -16.26 -25.79
N PRO A 25 -19.43 -16.29 -25.05
CA PRO A 25 -18.12 -15.87 -25.54
C PRO A 25 -17.58 -16.65 -26.74
N GLY A 26 -18.20 -17.78 -27.12
CA GLY A 26 -17.83 -18.55 -28.31
C GLY A 26 -18.57 -18.21 -29.59
N THR A 27 -19.56 -17.30 -29.57
CA THR A 27 -20.45 -17.08 -30.72
C THR A 27 -19.97 -16.02 -31.69
N TYR A 28 -19.03 -15.15 -31.30
CA TYR A 28 -18.53 -14.04 -32.12
C TYR A 28 -17.06 -14.18 -32.56
N ILE A 29 -16.49 -15.35 -32.43
CA ILE A 29 -15.07 -15.64 -32.76
C ILE A 29 -14.78 -15.60 -34.28
N LYS A 30 -15.67 -15.23 -35.15
CA LYS A 30 -15.46 -15.26 -36.61
C LYS A 30 -15.95 -14.02 -37.37
N THR A 31 -16.13 -12.92 -36.66
CA THR A 31 -16.70 -11.69 -37.24
C THR A 31 -15.81 -10.48 -37.01
N THR A 32 -16.21 -9.34 -37.53
CA THR A 32 -15.57 -8.05 -37.23
C THR A 32 -15.42 -7.77 -35.72
N GLY A 33 -16.21 -8.46 -34.89
CA GLY A 33 -16.13 -8.40 -33.44
C GLY A 33 -14.83 -8.93 -32.83
N ASP A 34 -14.09 -9.81 -33.52
CA ASP A 34 -12.82 -10.36 -33.01
C ASP A 34 -11.80 -9.27 -32.74
N LYS A 35 -11.67 -8.31 -33.66
CA LYS A 35 -10.75 -7.20 -33.50
C LYS A 35 -11.16 -6.27 -32.34
N ILE A 36 -12.45 -6.14 -32.08
CA ILE A 36 -12.96 -5.36 -30.96
C ILE A 36 -12.65 -6.07 -29.64
N VAL A 37 -12.82 -7.38 -29.62
CA VAL A 37 -12.49 -8.21 -28.43
C VAL A 37 -10.99 -8.21 -28.17
N GLU A 38 -10.15 -8.36 -29.20
CA GLU A 38 -8.70 -8.27 -29.09
C GLU A 38 -8.27 -6.91 -28.53
N GLN A 39 -8.78 -5.83 -29.08
CA GLN A 39 -8.48 -4.48 -28.58
C GLN A 39 -8.94 -4.27 -27.12
N TYR A 40 -10.09 -4.81 -26.77
CA TYR A 40 -10.57 -4.76 -25.39
C TYR A 40 -9.66 -5.52 -24.42
N LEU A 41 -9.20 -6.71 -24.83
CA LEU A 41 -8.26 -7.52 -24.05
C LEU A 41 -6.91 -6.82 -23.89
N ASP A 42 -6.39 -6.22 -24.96
CA ASP A 42 -5.15 -5.45 -24.91
C ASP A 42 -5.29 -4.26 -23.96
N ASP A 43 -6.40 -3.54 -24.00
CA ASP A 43 -6.69 -2.45 -23.06
C ASP A 43 -6.75 -2.93 -21.60
N ASP A 44 -7.37 -4.08 -21.33
CA ASP A 44 -7.44 -4.69 -19.98
C ASP A 44 -6.05 -5.11 -19.47
N LEU A 45 -5.22 -5.68 -20.34
CA LEU A 45 -3.86 -6.07 -20.03
C LEU A 45 -3.00 -4.82 -19.74
N ASP A 46 -3.10 -3.81 -20.57
CA ASP A 46 -2.38 -2.54 -20.39
C ASP A 46 -2.79 -1.84 -19.10
N GLU A 47 -4.06 -1.81 -18.75
CA GLU A 47 -4.55 -1.28 -17.48
C GLU A 47 -3.95 -2.04 -16.29
N THR A 48 -3.94 -3.37 -16.38
CA THR A 48 -3.38 -4.24 -15.33
C THR A 48 -1.89 -3.99 -15.15
N LEU A 49 -1.12 -3.92 -16.25
CA LEU A 49 0.32 -3.64 -16.20
C LEU A 49 0.61 -2.25 -15.59
N ARG A 50 -0.20 -1.25 -15.92
CA ARG A 50 -0.05 0.11 -15.34
C ARG A 50 -0.37 0.15 -13.86
N VAL A 51 -1.36 -0.63 -13.41
CA VAL A 51 -1.68 -0.79 -11.99
C VAL A 51 -0.53 -1.49 -11.29
N ASP A 52 0.01 -2.55 -11.87
CA ASP A 52 1.17 -3.26 -11.35
C ASP A 52 2.39 -2.35 -11.19
N ASP A 53 2.76 -1.61 -12.22
CA ASP A 53 3.87 -0.65 -12.18
C ASP A 53 3.72 0.41 -11.10
N GLU A 54 2.50 0.85 -10.80
CA GLU A 54 2.26 1.89 -9.82
C GLU A 54 2.26 1.36 -8.38
N PHE A 55 1.72 0.16 -8.14
CA PHE A 55 1.47 -0.34 -6.78
C PHE A 55 2.43 -1.45 -6.32
N ASN A 56 2.90 -2.29 -7.23
CA ASN A 56 3.62 -3.51 -6.83
C ASN A 56 5.09 -3.31 -6.49
N GLN A 57 5.72 -2.22 -6.88
CA GLN A 57 7.09 -1.93 -6.46
C GLN A 57 7.25 -1.88 -4.93
N GLY A 58 6.20 -1.40 -4.24
CA GLY A 58 6.14 -1.38 -2.80
C GLY A 58 6.05 -2.78 -2.18
N SER A 59 5.20 -3.61 -2.72
CA SER A 59 5.04 -5.01 -2.27
C SER A 59 6.32 -5.81 -2.50
N PHE A 60 7.05 -5.54 -3.58
CA PHE A 60 8.34 -6.17 -3.86
C PHE A 60 9.40 -5.78 -2.81
N LEU A 61 9.46 -4.51 -2.43
CA LEU A 61 10.35 -4.06 -1.35
C LEU A 61 10.00 -4.76 -0.03
N LEU A 62 8.72 -4.88 0.33
CA LEU A 62 8.29 -5.61 1.53
C LEU A 62 8.64 -7.10 1.44
N ALA A 63 8.48 -7.74 0.28
CA ALA A 63 8.84 -9.14 0.10
C ALA A 63 10.34 -9.41 0.30
N SER A 64 11.18 -8.41 0.06
CA SER A 64 12.62 -8.51 0.36
C SER A 64 12.94 -8.43 1.86
N LEU A 65 12.03 -7.91 2.67
CA LEU A 65 12.21 -7.69 4.12
C LEU A 65 11.49 -8.74 4.97
N VAL A 66 10.44 -9.37 4.44
CA VAL A 66 9.59 -10.32 5.17
C VAL A 66 9.87 -11.73 4.67
N PRO A 67 10.12 -12.71 5.53
CA PRO A 67 10.46 -14.09 5.14
C PRO A 67 9.22 -14.85 4.64
N THR A 68 8.68 -14.44 3.51
CA THR A 68 7.51 -15.05 2.86
C THR A 68 7.51 -14.78 1.36
N THR A 69 6.57 -15.38 0.62
CA THR A 69 6.47 -15.19 -0.83
C THR A 69 5.88 -13.81 -1.18
N TYR A 70 6.23 -13.31 -2.36
CA TYR A 70 5.69 -12.06 -2.88
C TYR A 70 4.15 -12.03 -2.93
N GLU A 71 3.53 -13.10 -3.42
CA GLU A 71 2.07 -13.25 -3.47
C GLU A 71 1.44 -13.08 -2.08
N ARG A 72 2.03 -13.67 -1.06
CA ARG A 72 1.52 -13.54 0.31
C ARG A 72 1.71 -12.13 0.85
N VAL A 73 2.82 -11.48 0.57
CA VAL A 73 3.04 -10.08 0.99
C VAL A 73 2.02 -9.13 0.37
N SER A 74 1.72 -9.29 -0.91
CA SER A 74 0.77 -8.43 -1.62
C SER A 74 -0.68 -8.57 -1.14
N THR A 75 -1.03 -9.72 -0.56
CA THR A 75 -2.40 -10.03 -0.09
C THR A 75 -2.59 -9.94 1.42
N MET A 76 -1.50 -9.94 2.21
CA MET A 76 -1.56 -9.89 3.67
C MET A 76 -1.77 -8.48 4.21
N GLY A 77 -2.55 -8.39 5.28
CA GLY A 77 -2.62 -7.16 6.08
C GLY A 77 -1.35 -6.93 6.91
N THR A 78 -1.10 -5.69 7.25
CA THR A 78 0.08 -5.22 8.00
C THR A 78 0.34 -6.00 9.28
N ALA A 79 -0.70 -6.29 10.07
CA ALA A 79 -0.55 -7.07 11.32
C ALA A 79 0.00 -8.47 11.07
N THR A 80 -0.35 -9.11 9.94
CA THR A 80 0.16 -10.43 9.57
C THR A 80 1.62 -10.35 9.14
N LEU A 81 2.02 -9.30 8.43
CA LEU A 81 3.43 -9.07 8.07
C LEU A 81 4.29 -8.90 9.32
N TRP A 82 3.86 -8.09 10.28
CA TRP A 82 4.54 -7.96 11.58
C TRP A 82 4.68 -9.31 12.28
N LYS A 83 3.60 -10.08 12.34
CA LYS A 83 3.61 -11.42 12.94
C LYS A 83 4.65 -12.33 12.26
N MET A 84 4.75 -12.32 10.93
CA MET A 84 5.74 -13.12 10.20
C MET A 84 7.17 -12.72 10.53
N ILE A 85 7.45 -11.42 10.59
CA ILE A 85 8.78 -10.93 10.98
C ILE A 85 9.13 -11.37 12.40
N MET A 86 8.20 -11.20 13.34
CA MET A 86 8.42 -11.56 14.73
C MET A 86 8.58 -13.06 14.95
N LEU A 87 7.84 -13.90 14.20
CA LEU A 87 8.01 -15.35 14.21
C LEU A 87 9.40 -15.77 13.71
N ALA A 88 9.84 -15.19 12.58
CA ALA A 88 11.17 -15.47 12.06
C ALA A 88 12.29 -15.01 13.02
N TRP A 89 12.10 -13.88 13.66
CA TRP A 89 13.00 -13.38 14.69
C TRP A 89 13.06 -14.32 15.89
N SER A 90 11.90 -14.72 16.43
CA SER A 90 11.82 -15.67 17.55
C SER A 90 12.49 -17.00 17.23
N TYR A 91 12.27 -17.53 16.03
CA TYR A 91 12.95 -18.74 15.58
C TYR A 91 14.47 -18.56 15.52
N LYS A 92 14.94 -17.46 14.93
CA LYS A 92 16.37 -17.18 14.78
C LYS A 92 17.11 -17.07 16.12
N TYR A 93 16.46 -16.49 17.12
CA TYR A 93 17.06 -16.25 18.44
C TYR A 93 16.59 -17.21 19.53
N ASN A 94 15.88 -18.28 19.13
CA ASN A 94 15.35 -19.30 20.05
C ASN A 94 14.53 -18.71 21.21
N LEU A 95 13.64 -17.78 20.87
CA LEU A 95 12.76 -17.10 21.81
C LEU A 95 11.39 -17.78 21.85
N ALA A 96 10.78 -17.82 23.02
CA ALA A 96 9.42 -18.29 23.19
C ALA A 96 8.44 -17.35 22.49
N ILE A 97 7.45 -17.92 21.78
CA ILE A 97 6.37 -17.15 21.18
C ILE A 97 5.32 -16.89 22.26
N PRO A 98 4.89 -15.62 22.48
CA PRO A 98 3.88 -15.31 23.46
C PRO A 98 2.57 -16.04 23.18
N ALA A 99 1.89 -16.48 24.24
CA ALA A 99 0.54 -17.03 24.10
C ALA A 99 -0.44 -15.99 23.58
N LYS A 100 -1.45 -16.46 22.86
CA LYS A 100 -2.53 -15.59 22.40
C LYS A 100 -3.22 -14.97 23.61
N GLN A 101 -3.31 -13.65 23.61
CA GLN A 101 -4.09 -12.91 24.60
C GLN A 101 -5.50 -12.65 24.08
N ASP A 102 -6.44 -12.51 24.95
CA ASP A 102 -7.81 -12.11 24.64
C ASP A 102 -7.82 -10.68 24.08
N LYS A 103 -8.73 -10.45 23.15
CA LYS A 103 -8.92 -9.08 22.62
C LYS A 103 -9.48 -8.20 23.71
N THR A 104 -8.79 -7.11 23.97
CA THR A 104 -9.34 -5.99 24.75
C THR A 104 -9.94 -4.97 23.81
N ASP A 105 -11.18 -4.62 24.01
CA ASP A 105 -11.80 -3.51 23.31
C ASP A 105 -11.21 -2.20 23.82
N PHE A 106 -10.84 -1.33 22.90
CA PHE A 106 -10.37 0.01 23.22
C PHE A 106 -11.22 1.06 22.49
N VAL A 107 -11.40 2.18 23.14
CA VAL A 107 -12.07 3.32 22.53
C VAL A 107 -11.16 3.92 21.48
N GLY A 108 -11.62 3.97 20.24
CA GLY A 108 -10.90 4.57 19.13
C GLY A 108 -10.70 6.07 19.28
N GLY A 109 -10.01 6.69 18.31
CA GLY A 109 -9.79 8.12 18.30
C GLY A 109 -11.09 8.93 18.28
N LEU A 110 -11.12 10.02 19.02
CA LEU A 110 -12.26 10.94 19.03
C LEU A 110 -12.34 11.69 17.71
N SER A 111 -13.45 11.52 16.98
CA SER A 111 -13.78 12.34 15.81
C SER A 111 -15.00 13.20 16.17
N ARG A 112 -14.79 14.49 16.29
CA ARG A 112 -15.87 15.42 16.70
C ARG A 112 -15.87 16.67 15.82
N LEU A 113 -17.03 16.99 15.28
CA LEU A 113 -17.27 18.27 14.63
C LEU A 113 -17.68 19.29 15.71
N ILE A 114 -16.80 20.28 15.94
CA ILE A 114 -17.01 21.29 16.99
C ILE A 114 -17.97 22.39 16.51
N LYS A 115 -17.85 22.80 15.24
CA LYS A 115 -18.68 23.86 14.64
C LYS A 115 -19.10 23.44 13.24
N VAL A 116 -20.40 23.49 13.00
CA VAL A 116 -20.98 23.27 11.66
C VAL A 116 -21.04 24.61 10.93
N GLY A 117 -20.70 24.65 9.67
CA GLY A 117 -20.78 25.85 8.84
C GLY A 117 -19.69 25.91 7.77
N TYR A 118 -19.68 27.01 7.06
CA TYR A 118 -18.68 27.32 6.05
C TYR A 118 -17.57 28.20 6.64
N SER A 119 -16.33 27.89 6.31
CA SER A 119 -15.17 28.70 6.71
C SER A 119 -14.30 29.03 5.49
N THR A 120 -13.89 30.28 5.36
CA THR A 120 -13.05 30.77 4.26
C THR A 120 -11.55 30.57 4.53
N SER A 121 -11.17 30.37 5.80
CA SER A 121 -9.77 30.17 6.20
C SER A 121 -9.69 28.94 7.09
N VAL A 122 -9.03 27.88 6.58
CA VAL A 122 -8.87 26.62 7.28
C VAL A 122 -7.39 26.25 7.33
N LEU A 123 -6.87 26.00 8.54
CA LEU A 123 -5.56 25.42 8.76
C LEU A 123 -5.72 23.93 9.11
N LYS A 124 -5.17 23.06 8.28
CA LYS A 124 -5.11 21.61 8.54
C LYS A 124 -3.74 21.25 9.12
N LEU A 125 -3.74 20.77 10.34
CA LEU A 125 -2.54 20.23 11.00
C LEU A 125 -2.64 18.72 11.07
N ASP A 126 -1.55 18.03 10.76
CA ASP A 126 -1.44 16.57 10.82
C ASP A 126 -0.07 16.16 11.37
N PHE A 127 -0.07 15.10 12.18
CA PHE A 127 1.17 14.57 12.76
C PHE A 127 1.76 13.51 11.83
N SER A 128 3.01 13.69 11.45
CA SER A 128 3.72 12.69 10.66
C SER A 128 4.01 11.43 11.50
N SER A 129 3.45 10.29 11.08
CA SER A 129 3.66 8.99 11.76
C SER A 129 3.33 9.03 13.26
N LEU A 130 2.15 9.55 13.62
CA LEU A 130 1.75 9.79 15.01
C LEU A 130 1.95 8.58 15.93
N TYR A 131 1.34 7.42 15.61
CA TYR A 131 1.44 6.21 16.44
C TYR A 131 2.87 5.70 16.60
N PRO A 132 3.64 5.49 15.51
CA PRO A 132 5.05 5.12 15.62
C PRO A 132 5.88 6.10 16.46
N SER A 133 5.60 7.41 16.34
CA SER A 133 6.32 8.41 17.10
C SER A 133 6.01 8.36 18.59
N ILE A 134 4.75 8.18 18.97
CA ILE A 134 4.33 8.01 20.37
C ILE A 134 4.97 6.76 20.96
N GLN A 135 4.89 5.61 20.26
CA GLN A 135 5.46 4.36 20.74
C GLN A 135 6.98 4.48 20.99
N LEU A 136 7.71 5.10 20.06
CA LEU A 136 9.16 5.27 20.18
C LEU A 136 9.56 6.27 21.28
N VAL A 137 8.82 7.39 21.42
CA VAL A 137 9.15 8.45 22.39
C VAL A 137 8.82 7.99 23.82
N HIS A 138 7.67 7.34 23.99
CA HIS A 138 7.19 6.89 25.31
C HIS A 138 7.55 5.46 25.64
N ASP A 139 8.32 4.78 24.78
CA ASP A 139 8.77 3.39 24.95
C ASP A 139 7.60 2.41 25.16
N VAL A 140 6.52 2.57 24.40
CA VAL A 140 5.31 1.75 24.52
C VAL A 140 5.46 0.49 23.66
N PHE A 141 6.05 -0.55 24.22
CA PHE A 141 6.26 -1.85 23.57
C PHE A 141 5.81 -2.98 24.48
N PRO A 142 5.50 -4.17 23.91
CA PRO A 142 5.14 -5.33 24.73
C PRO A 142 6.29 -5.78 25.61
N ASP A 143 6.02 -6.13 26.86
CA ASP A 143 7.03 -6.67 27.80
C ASP A 143 7.65 -7.99 27.31
N CYS A 144 6.95 -8.72 26.44
CA CYS A 144 7.45 -9.94 25.82
C CYS A 144 8.51 -9.70 24.71
N ASP A 145 8.72 -8.47 24.28
CA ASP A 145 9.79 -8.12 23.32
C ASP A 145 11.12 -7.91 24.04
N VAL A 146 11.61 -8.97 24.66
CA VAL A 146 12.86 -8.97 25.46
C VAL A 146 14.11 -8.55 24.68
N THR A 147 14.05 -8.60 23.36
CA THR A 147 15.17 -8.20 22.48
C THR A 147 15.05 -6.77 21.96
N GLY A 148 13.93 -6.10 22.17
CA GLY A 148 13.63 -4.80 21.58
C GLY A 148 13.49 -4.83 20.05
N ALA A 149 13.18 -6.01 19.49
CA ALA A 149 13.06 -6.19 18.03
C ALA A 149 11.96 -5.31 17.42
N MET A 150 10.80 -5.22 18.08
CA MET A 150 9.71 -4.37 17.61
C MET A 150 10.10 -2.91 17.64
N LYS A 151 10.76 -2.44 18.70
CA LYS A 151 11.26 -1.08 18.80
C LYS A 151 12.28 -0.76 17.72
N GLY A 152 13.25 -1.65 17.52
CA GLY A 152 14.27 -1.49 16.48
C GLY A 152 13.69 -1.45 15.09
N LEU A 153 12.78 -2.35 14.75
CA LEU A 153 12.11 -2.41 13.45
C LEU A 153 11.20 -1.20 13.21
N LEU A 154 10.42 -0.81 14.20
CA LEU A 154 9.56 0.37 14.10
C LEU A 154 10.38 1.64 13.86
N GLY A 155 11.50 1.79 14.58
CA GLY A 155 12.45 2.87 14.39
C GLY A 155 13.04 2.88 12.97
N TYR A 156 13.47 1.73 12.49
CA TYR A 156 14.00 1.56 11.14
C TYR A 156 12.96 1.94 10.07
N PHE A 157 11.75 1.43 10.16
CA PHE A 157 10.70 1.73 9.18
C PHE A 157 10.30 3.21 9.20
N ARG A 158 10.11 3.80 10.40
CA ARG A 158 9.81 5.24 10.52
C ARG A 158 10.90 6.09 9.90
N ASN A 159 12.16 5.83 10.22
CA ASN A 159 13.29 6.61 9.72
C ASN A 159 13.49 6.43 8.21
N SER A 160 13.35 5.21 7.70
CA SER A 160 13.40 4.92 6.27
C SER A 160 12.29 5.66 5.52
N ARG A 161 11.08 5.69 6.05
CA ARG A 161 9.97 6.43 5.46
C ARG A 161 10.26 7.93 5.40
N ILE A 162 10.75 8.53 6.48
CA ILE A 162 11.10 9.95 6.53
C ILE A 162 12.20 10.25 5.49
N MET A 163 13.22 9.41 5.44
CA MET A 163 14.31 9.54 4.45
C MET A 163 13.78 9.49 3.02
N TYR A 164 12.95 8.50 2.67
CA TYR A 164 12.40 8.40 1.32
C TYR A 164 11.49 9.58 0.98
N LYS A 165 10.72 10.09 1.94
CA LYS A 165 9.90 11.29 1.74
C LYS A 165 10.78 12.50 1.44
N GLN A 166 11.83 12.74 2.22
CA GLN A 166 12.78 13.84 2.00
C GLN A 166 13.51 13.73 0.66
N LEU A 167 13.87 12.49 0.25
CA LEU A 167 14.47 12.26 -1.06
C LEU A 167 13.48 12.52 -2.20
N ALA A 168 12.22 12.11 -2.05
CA ALA A 168 11.18 12.40 -3.03
C ALA A 168 10.99 13.90 -3.21
N GLU A 169 10.86 14.67 -2.12
CA GLU A 169 10.75 16.12 -2.14
C GLU A 169 11.98 16.81 -2.76
N LYS A 170 13.19 16.34 -2.44
CA LYS A 170 14.43 16.88 -2.99
C LYS A 170 14.51 16.72 -4.50
N PHE A 171 14.08 15.59 -5.05
CA PHE A 171 14.15 15.31 -6.48
C PHE A 171 12.90 15.73 -7.26
N GLU A 172 11.89 16.25 -6.62
CA GLU A 172 10.60 16.63 -7.25
C GLU A 172 10.78 17.54 -8.46
N LYS A 173 11.66 18.54 -8.34
CA LYS A 173 11.92 19.53 -9.41
C LYS A 173 13.06 19.15 -10.35
N THR A 174 14.03 18.36 -9.89
CA THR A 174 15.27 18.06 -10.64
C THR A 174 15.18 16.74 -11.42
N ASP A 175 14.53 15.72 -10.86
CA ASP A 175 14.36 14.41 -11.48
C ASP A 175 13.03 13.79 -11.04
N PRO A 176 11.92 14.11 -11.73
CA PRO A 176 10.58 13.61 -11.37
C PRO A 176 10.47 12.07 -11.36
N LYS A 177 11.27 11.37 -12.16
CA LYS A 177 11.28 9.90 -12.18
C LYS A 177 11.87 9.34 -10.88
N LYS A 178 12.98 9.91 -10.42
CA LYS A 178 13.57 9.54 -9.13
C LYS A 178 12.67 9.91 -7.97
N SER A 179 12.08 11.10 -7.99
CA SER A 179 11.11 11.52 -6.99
C SER A 179 9.97 10.50 -6.85
N LYS A 180 9.35 10.13 -7.97
CA LYS A 180 8.29 9.13 -8.00
C LYS A 180 8.74 7.75 -7.50
N SER A 181 9.97 7.34 -7.80
CA SER A 181 10.53 6.09 -7.29
C SER A 181 10.68 6.09 -5.77
N TYR A 182 11.15 7.19 -5.18
CA TYR A 182 11.25 7.30 -3.72
C TYR A 182 9.88 7.40 -3.05
N ASP A 183 8.93 8.10 -3.66
CA ASP A 183 7.56 8.18 -3.18
C ASP A 183 6.88 6.79 -3.13
N ARG A 184 7.09 5.98 -4.16
CA ARG A 184 6.64 4.58 -4.18
C ARG A 184 7.26 3.72 -3.09
N LYS A 185 8.54 3.93 -2.74
CA LYS A 185 9.23 3.19 -1.69
C LYS A 185 8.74 3.52 -0.29
N GLN A 186 8.19 4.71 -0.05
CA GLN A 186 7.66 5.05 1.28
C GLN A 186 6.29 4.43 1.58
N LEU A 187 5.49 4.12 0.54
CA LEU A 187 4.12 3.62 0.70
C LEU A 187 4.04 2.30 1.48
N PRO A 188 4.83 1.26 1.14
CA PRO A 188 4.77 -0.03 1.83
C PRO A 188 5.30 0.03 3.27
N ILE A 189 6.13 1.02 3.58
CA ILE A 189 6.69 1.25 4.91
C ILE A 189 5.73 2.06 5.80
N LYS A 190 4.60 2.50 5.26
CA LYS A 190 3.53 3.15 6.01
C LYS A 190 2.74 2.09 6.79
N ILE A 191 3.34 1.63 7.84
CA ILE A 191 2.79 0.65 8.78
C ILE A 191 2.00 1.38 9.86
#